data_ebb9c442616ac94d44190f0dd755da02
#
_entry.id   ebb9c442616ac94d44190f0dd755da02
#
_cell.length_a   1.000
_cell.length_b   1.000
_cell.length_c   1.000
_cell.angle_alpha   90.00
_cell.angle_beta   90.00
_cell.angle_gamma   90.00
#
_symmetry.space_group_name_H-M   'P 1'
#
loop_
_entity.id
_entity.type
_entity.pdbx_description
1 polymer ?
#
loop_
_entity_poly.entity_id
_entity_poly.type
_entity_poly.pdbx_seq_one_letter_code
_entity_poly.pdbx_strand_id
1 'polypeptide(L)'
;MKKRTDLQKTRHRQPNALAKREMLECLQRSGYLMEGRLAKALQGVGCFVEPNLSFPDPRTGVSREIDMVTEPFALDSKTPGTCVKTTFIIEAINNLYPILLLTPKGWSPNTDPSYNLRYKITPLDDDQVKHPFATEFDVLEWHGVYNWKLFCQYCSFSRKKQGGELMASHPEDLHTSIRKAAEYLLYTENDLNSWMDKRKDDYWRIFQWRALMVVQNDLYVLSDDKHGAAALTKIKHAKLEYNLHYGDTPTSVVLDFIVEEAVPEFVRQVELKDQQLSTALHRHRAP
;
A
#
# COMPACT_ATOMS: atom_id res chain seq x y z
N MET A 1 35.62 -47.48 44.13
CA MET A 1 35.20 -46.30 43.39
C MET A 1 34.59 -46.71 42.06
N LYS A 2 33.25 -46.64 41.91
CA LYS A 2 32.55 -46.96 40.68
C LYS A 2 32.15 -45.62 40.05
N LYS A 3 32.68 -45.30 38.87
CA LYS A 3 32.23 -44.15 38.06
C LYS A 3 30.89 -44.50 37.43
N ARG A 4 29.86 -43.76 37.80
CA ARG A 4 28.57 -43.72 37.11
C ARG A 4 28.76 -42.80 35.88
N THR A 5 28.66 -43.38 34.71
CA THR A 5 28.49 -42.65 33.46
C THR A 5 27.01 -42.40 33.24
N ASP A 6 26.56 -41.17 33.55
CA ASP A 6 25.24 -40.73 33.19
C ASP A 6 25.20 -40.39 31.68
N LEU A 7 24.77 -41.35 30.89
CA LEU A 7 24.35 -41.12 29.51
C LEU A 7 23.01 -40.38 29.55
N GLN A 8 23.05 -39.07 29.41
CA GLN A 8 21.90 -38.26 29.10
C GLN A 8 21.28 -38.75 27.79
N LYS A 9 20.22 -39.51 27.87
CA LYS A 9 19.33 -39.82 26.73
C LYS A 9 18.68 -38.53 26.24
N THR A 10 19.23 -37.94 25.19
CA THR A 10 18.54 -36.89 24.41
C THR A 10 17.23 -37.50 23.92
N ARG A 11 16.12 -37.15 24.58
CA ARG A 11 14.77 -37.46 24.09
C ARG A 11 14.59 -36.69 22.79
N HIS A 12 14.76 -37.34 21.64
CA HIS A 12 14.27 -36.84 20.38
C HIS A 12 12.76 -36.61 20.53
N ARG A 13 12.35 -35.33 20.56
CA ARG A 13 10.94 -35.00 20.42
C ARG A 13 10.47 -35.53 19.07
N GLN A 14 9.53 -36.46 19.08
CA GLN A 14 8.85 -36.84 17.84
C GLN A 14 8.15 -35.60 17.29
N PRO A 15 8.26 -35.32 15.99
CA PRO A 15 7.56 -34.21 15.40
C PRO A 15 6.05 -34.41 15.61
N ASN A 16 5.35 -33.35 16.05
CA ASN A 16 3.89 -33.37 16.17
C ASN A 16 3.31 -33.47 14.77
N ALA A 17 2.64 -34.57 14.46
CA ALA A 17 1.89 -34.71 13.22
C ALA A 17 0.60 -33.87 13.32
N LEU A 18 0.44 -32.89 12.42
CA LEU A 18 -0.78 -32.08 12.30
C LEU A 18 -1.65 -32.64 11.17
N ALA A 19 -2.95 -32.65 11.36
CA ALA A 19 -3.89 -33.00 10.30
C ALA A 19 -3.91 -31.90 9.22
N LYS A 20 -4.01 -32.28 7.94
CA LYS A 20 -4.07 -31.34 6.83
C LYS A 20 -5.19 -30.29 7.01
N ARG A 21 -6.33 -30.69 7.56
CA ARG A 21 -7.46 -29.80 7.83
C ARG A 21 -7.10 -28.73 8.85
N GLU A 22 -6.44 -29.10 9.96
CA GLU A 22 -6.00 -28.14 10.99
C GLU A 22 -4.98 -27.16 10.44
N MET A 23 -4.04 -27.61 9.60
CA MET A 23 -3.08 -26.74 8.91
C MET A 23 -3.80 -25.73 8.01
N LEU A 24 -4.78 -26.15 7.20
CA LEU A 24 -5.55 -25.27 6.33
C LEU A 24 -6.36 -24.25 7.14
N GLU A 25 -7.02 -24.66 8.21
CA GLU A 25 -7.75 -23.74 9.10
C GLU A 25 -6.84 -22.70 9.76
N CYS A 26 -5.61 -23.09 10.14
CA CYS A 26 -4.60 -22.15 10.63
C CYS A 26 -4.16 -21.17 9.56
N LEU A 27 -3.87 -21.64 8.34
CA LEU A 27 -3.47 -20.78 7.21
C LEU A 27 -4.58 -19.79 6.81
N GLN A 28 -5.85 -20.22 6.86
CA GLN A 28 -6.98 -19.33 6.60
C GLN A 28 -7.08 -18.18 7.61
N ARG A 29 -6.74 -18.44 8.87
CA ARG A 29 -6.76 -17.43 9.94
C ARG A 29 -5.53 -16.52 9.93
N SER A 30 -4.42 -16.96 9.38
CA SER A 30 -3.14 -16.24 9.41
C SER A 30 -2.95 -15.22 8.30
N GLY A 31 -3.81 -15.18 7.27
CA GLY A 31 -3.65 -14.30 6.11
C GLY A 31 -2.80 -14.86 4.97
N TYR A 32 -1.94 -15.86 5.19
CA TYR A 32 -1.06 -16.41 4.14
C TYR A 32 -1.78 -16.87 2.88
N LEU A 33 -3.01 -17.38 2.99
CA LEU A 33 -3.78 -17.77 1.82
C LEU A 33 -4.27 -16.57 1.01
N MET A 34 -4.53 -15.44 1.67
CA MET A 34 -4.89 -14.19 1.02
C MET A 34 -3.71 -13.63 0.24
N GLU A 35 -2.54 -13.56 0.84
CA GLU A 35 -1.31 -13.12 0.17
C GLU A 35 -1.02 -13.95 -1.08
N GLY A 36 -1.11 -15.28 -0.99
CA GLY A 36 -0.94 -16.17 -2.13
C GLY A 36 -1.96 -15.96 -3.26
N ARG A 37 -3.25 -15.68 -2.92
CA ARG A 37 -4.28 -15.35 -3.92
C ARG A 37 -4.01 -13.99 -4.58
N LEU A 38 -3.64 -12.99 -3.80
CA LEU A 38 -3.29 -11.65 -4.30
C LEU A 38 -2.10 -11.71 -5.25
N ALA A 39 -1.01 -12.37 -4.86
CA ALA A 39 0.16 -12.53 -5.71
C ALA A 39 -0.20 -13.17 -7.06
N LYS A 40 -0.98 -14.26 -7.04
CA LYS A 40 -1.45 -14.93 -8.26
C LYS A 40 -2.35 -14.03 -9.11
N ALA A 41 -3.25 -13.28 -8.50
CA ALA A 41 -4.16 -12.38 -9.20
C ALA A 41 -3.40 -11.23 -9.88
N LEU A 42 -2.41 -10.65 -9.19
CA LEU A 42 -1.55 -9.58 -9.71
C LEU A 42 -0.65 -10.08 -10.86
N GLN A 43 -0.04 -11.25 -10.71
CA GLN A 43 0.70 -11.89 -11.81
C GLN A 43 -0.21 -12.15 -13.03
N GLY A 44 -1.46 -12.54 -12.79
CA GLY A 44 -2.46 -12.77 -13.84
C GLY A 44 -2.85 -11.51 -14.63
N VAL A 45 -2.60 -10.32 -14.07
CA VAL A 45 -2.81 -9.03 -14.75
C VAL A 45 -1.52 -8.40 -15.27
N GLY A 46 -0.41 -9.15 -15.29
CA GLY A 46 0.85 -8.69 -15.86
C GLY A 46 1.73 -7.90 -14.91
N CYS A 47 1.63 -8.14 -13.61
CA CYS A 47 2.50 -7.50 -12.64
C CYS A 47 3.65 -8.42 -12.22
N PHE A 48 4.82 -7.82 -11.99
CA PHE A 48 5.87 -8.41 -11.19
C PHE A 48 5.49 -8.28 -9.71
N VAL A 49 5.70 -9.34 -8.93
CA VAL A 49 5.31 -9.37 -7.51
C VAL A 49 6.49 -9.84 -6.67
N GLU A 50 6.91 -9.03 -5.73
CA GLU A 50 7.93 -9.36 -4.73
C GLU A 50 7.26 -9.48 -3.35
N PRO A 51 7.17 -10.69 -2.78
CA PRO A 51 6.62 -10.89 -1.44
C PRO A 51 7.68 -10.67 -0.36
N ASN A 52 7.24 -10.34 0.85
CA ASN A 52 8.04 -10.32 2.08
C ASN A 52 9.29 -9.44 2.01
N LEU A 53 9.15 -8.22 1.49
CA LEU A 53 10.26 -7.28 1.42
C LEU A 53 10.56 -6.67 2.79
N SER A 54 11.82 -6.78 3.19
CA SER A 54 12.30 -6.25 4.47
C SER A 54 12.77 -4.80 4.34
N PHE A 55 12.49 -4.00 5.34
CA PHE A 55 12.98 -2.63 5.48
C PHE A 55 13.26 -2.30 6.95
N PRO A 56 14.15 -1.34 7.25
CA PRO A 56 14.41 -0.92 8.61
C PRO A 56 13.27 -0.02 9.13
N ASP A 57 12.76 -0.32 10.32
CA ASP A 57 11.86 0.58 11.04
C ASP A 57 12.58 1.93 11.25
N PRO A 58 11.99 3.06 10.83
CA PRO A 58 12.66 4.37 10.83
C PRO A 58 13.01 4.89 12.23
N ARG A 59 12.42 4.32 13.30
CA ARG A 59 12.65 4.73 14.68
C ARG A 59 13.61 3.82 15.44
N THR A 60 13.52 2.51 15.17
CA THR A 60 14.24 1.50 15.95
C THR A 60 15.36 0.83 15.17
N GLY A 61 15.36 0.93 13.84
CA GLY A 61 16.28 0.22 12.95
C GLY A 61 16.01 -1.30 12.87
N VAL A 62 15.00 -1.80 13.60
CA VAL A 62 14.64 -3.23 13.56
C VAL A 62 14.01 -3.55 12.21
N SER A 63 14.40 -4.69 11.62
CA SER A 63 13.82 -5.14 10.36
C SER A 63 12.31 -5.40 10.49
N ARG A 64 11.55 -4.87 9.54
CA ARG A 64 10.13 -5.15 9.32
C ARG A 64 9.92 -5.70 7.93
N GLU A 65 8.81 -6.36 7.70
CA GLU A 65 8.44 -6.92 6.40
C GLU A 65 7.12 -6.31 5.93
N ILE A 66 7.10 -5.88 4.67
CA ILE A 66 5.87 -5.57 3.92
C ILE A 66 5.40 -6.85 3.22
N ASP A 67 4.10 -7.10 3.16
CA ASP A 67 3.59 -8.37 2.65
C ASP A 67 3.91 -8.56 1.18
N MET A 68 3.80 -7.52 0.35
CA MET A 68 4.30 -7.55 -1.03
C MET A 68 4.46 -6.15 -1.63
N VAL A 69 5.34 -6.08 -2.64
CA VAL A 69 5.45 -4.95 -3.55
C VAL A 69 5.21 -5.45 -4.95
N THR A 70 4.50 -4.68 -5.76
CA THR A 70 4.18 -5.07 -7.12
C THR A 70 4.25 -3.90 -8.09
N GLU A 71 4.60 -4.21 -9.32
CA GLU A 71 4.74 -3.26 -10.40
C GLU A 71 4.23 -3.87 -11.70
N PRO A 72 3.50 -3.12 -12.55
CA PRO A 72 3.17 -3.58 -13.89
C PRO A 72 4.42 -3.82 -14.73
N PHE A 73 4.43 -4.85 -15.56
CA PHE A 73 5.55 -5.16 -16.47
C PHE A 73 5.71 -4.18 -17.63
N ALA A 74 4.75 -3.31 -17.85
CA ALA A 74 4.69 -2.49 -19.05
C ALA A 74 5.84 -1.48 -19.16
N LEU A 75 6.94 -1.92 -19.75
CA LEU A 75 7.85 -1.04 -20.47
C LEU A 75 7.19 -0.75 -21.83
N ASP A 76 6.58 0.41 -21.97
CA ASP A 76 5.94 0.76 -23.24
C ASP A 76 6.99 1.00 -24.32
N SER A 77 7.12 0.02 -25.23
CA SER A 77 7.98 0.14 -26.42
C SER A 77 7.55 1.28 -27.37
N LYS A 78 6.35 1.84 -27.17
CA LYS A 78 5.78 2.92 -27.98
C LYS A 78 6.26 4.32 -27.55
N THR A 79 6.82 4.44 -26.37
CA THR A 79 7.30 5.71 -25.81
C THR A 79 8.78 5.62 -25.41
N PRO A 80 9.71 5.41 -26.38
CA PRO A 80 11.11 5.25 -26.05
C PRO A 80 11.67 6.51 -25.36
N GLY A 81 12.35 6.29 -24.25
CA GLY A 81 12.93 7.37 -23.45
C GLY A 81 11.98 8.08 -22.48
N THR A 82 10.73 7.62 -22.38
CA THR A 82 9.78 8.07 -21.36
C THR A 82 9.19 6.87 -20.63
N CYS A 83 8.89 7.02 -19.36
CA CYS A 83 8.24 5.97 -18.58
C CYS A 83 7.49 6.59 -17.42
N VAL A 84 6.26 6.17 -17.23
CA VAL A 84 5.50 6.40 -15.99
C VAL A 84 5.26 5.06 -15.35
N LYS A 85 5.56 4.94 -14.06
CA LYS A 85 5.51 3.67 -13.36
C LYS A 85 4.96 3.85 -11.96
N THR A 86 3.91 3.12 -11.65
CA THR A 86 3.37 3.04 -10.29
C THR A 86 3.84 1.75 -9.61
N THR A 87 4.48 1.91 -8.45
CA THR A 87 4.81 0.83 -7.53
C THR A 87 3.70 0.73 -6.48
N PHE A 88 3.11 -0.43 -6.33
CA PHE A 88 2.09 -0.72 -5.32
C PHE A 88 2.73 -1.44 -4.14
N ILE A 89 2.55 -0.86 -2.96
CA ILE A 89 2.97 -1.41 -1.67
C ILE A 89 1.73 -2.00 -1.02
N ILE A 90 1.72 -3.29 -0.72
CA ILE A 90 0.51 -4.01 -0.35
C ILE A 90 0.65 -4.62 1.03
N GLU A 91 -0.32 -4.34 1.88
CA GLU A 91 -0.61 -5.02 3.14
C GLU A 91 -1.92 -5.78 3.04
N ALA A 92 -1.87 -7.08 3.25
CA ALA A 92 -3.02 -7.98 3.23
C ALA A 92 -3.65 -8.07 4.62
N ILE A 93 -4.82 -7.49 4.78
CA ILE A 93 -5.53 -7.43 6.07
C ILE A 93 -6.55 -8.55 6.15
N ASN A 94 -6.22 -9.59 6.92
CA ASN A 94 -7.12 -10.69 7.22
C ASN A 94 -8.07 -10.29 8.37
N ASN A 95 -9.00 -9.39 8.11
CA ASN A 95 -9.95 -8.89 9.10
C ASN A 95 -11.15 -9.82 9.28
N LEU A 96 -11.51 -10.10 10.54
CA LEU A 96 -12.72 -10.88 10.88
C LEU A 96 -14.00 -10.06 10.79
N TYR A 97 -13.90 -8.75 10.99
CA TYR A 97 -15.02 -7.80 10.98
C TYR A 97 -14.80 -6.76 9.90
N PRO A 98 -15.86 -6.15 9.38
CA PRO A 98 -15.75 -5.07 8.41
C PRO A 98 -14.84 -3.94 8.89
N ILE A 99 -14.19 -3.27 7.96
CA ILE A 99 -13.49 -2.01 8.20
C ILE A 99 -14.41 -0.87 7.78
N LEU A 100 -14.45 0.16 8.60
CA LEU A 100 -15.28 1.34 8.41
C LEU A 100 -14.39 2.58 8.36
N LEU A 101 -14.48 3.35 7.28
CA LEU A 101 -13.83 4.65 7.16
C LEU A 101 -14.82 5.76 7.55
N LEU A 102 -14.31 6.67 8.36
CA LEU A 102 -15.08 7.70 9.03
C LEU A 102 -14.53 9.08 8.69
N THR A 103 -15.33 10.10 8.95
CA THR A 103 -14.95 11.52 8.86
C THR A 103 -14.40 11.86 7.47
N PRO A 104 -15.28 12.08 6.48
CA PRO A 104 -14.85 12.51 5.16
C PRO A 104 -14.15 13.87 5.25
N LYS A 105 -13.05 13.99 4.52
CA LYS A 105 -12.28 15.23 4.38
C LYS A 105 -12.40 15.70 2.92
N GLY A 106 -12.90 16.91 2.74
CA GLY A 106 -12.83 17.59 1.46
C GLY A 106 -11.42 18.11 1.18
N TRP A 107 -11.12 18.35 -0.09
CA TRP A 107 -9.92 19.03 -0.48
C TRP A 107 -9.92 20.48 0.08
N SER A 108 -8.76 20.94 0.56
CA SER A 108 -8.55 22.31 0.99
C SER A 108 -7.45 22.94 0.13
N PRO A 109 -7.65 24.17 -0.40
CA PRO A 109 -6.61 24.89 -1.15
C PRO A 109 -5.31 25.09 -0.37
N ASN A 110 -5.37 25.05 0.95
CA ASN A 110 -4.23 25.19 1.84
C ASN A 110 -3.49 23.86 2.11
N THR A 111 -3.99 22.74 1.57
CA THR A 111 -3.35 21.44 1.71
C THR A 111 -2.55 21.20 0.41
N ASP A 112 -1.26 20.99 0.55
CA ASP A 112 -0.43 20.61 -0.59
C ASP A 112 -0.90 19.24 -1.10
N PRO A 113 -1.48 19.14 -2.30
CA PRO A 113 -1.98 17.89 -2.85
C PRO A 113 -0.87 16.88 -3.17
N SER A 114 0.40 17.29 -3.20
CA SER A 114 1.55 16.40 -3.41
C SER A 114 1.66 15.33 -2.31
N TYR A 115 1.11 15.58 -1.11
CA TYR A 115 1.03 14.57 -0.05
C TYR A 115 0.03 13.43 -0.38
N ASN A 116 -0.91 13.67 -1.28
CA ASN A 116 -1.96 12.71 -1.60
C ASN A 116 -1.50 11.63 -2.58
N LEU A 117 -0.58 11.97 -3.48
CA LEU A 117 0.05 11.03 -4.39
C LEU A 117 1.55 11.27 -4.34
N ARG A 118 2.31 10.29 -3.87
CA ARG A 118 3.77 10.35 -3.84
C ARG A 118 4.31 10.04 -5.21
N TYR A 119 5.11 10.96 -5.76
CA TYR A 119 5.76 10.77 -7.05
C TYR A 119 7.09 11.50 -7.11
N LYS A 120 7.96 11.06 -8.01
CA LYS A 120 9.22 11.70 -8.36
C LYS A 120 9.37 11.74 -9.88
N ILE A 121 9.93 12.82 -10.37
CA ILE A 121 10.22 13.02 -11.79
C ILE A 121 11.73 12.99 -11.99
N THR A 122 12.21 12.33 -13.05
CA THR A 122 13.62 12.35 -13.47
C THR A 122 13.74 12.75 -14.93
N PRO A 123 14.86 13.39 -15.35
CA PRO A 123 15.96 13.84 -14.49
C PRO A 123 15.45 14.85 -13.44
N LEU A 124 16.06 14.86 -12.25
CA LEU A 124 15.79 15.90 -11.26
C LEU A 124 16.21 17.24 -11.85
N ASP A 125 15.42 18.27 -11.55
CA ASP A 125 15.82 19.64 -11.88
C ASP A 125 17.16 19.96 -11.22
N ASP A 126 18.18 20.16 -12.04
CA ASP A 126 19.22 21.12 -11.72
C ASP A 126 18.54 22.50 -11.87
N ASP A 127 18.70 23.44 -10.94
CA ASP A 127 18.02 24.75 -10.87
C ASP A 127 18.01 25.54 -12.20
N GLN A 128 18.65 25.03 -13.25
CA GLN A 128 18.77 25.61 -14.57
C GLN A 128 17.85 25.00 -15.65
N VAL A 129 17.24 23.84 -15.41
CA VAL A 129 16.29 23.20 -16.34
C VAL A 129 14.90 23.34 -15.79
N LYS A 130 14.18 24.38 -16.17
CA LYS A 130 12.74 24.46 -15.90
C LYS A 130 12.09 23.26 -16.54
N HIS A 131 11.69 22.28 -15.72
CA HIS A 131 10.89 21.15 -16.19
C HIS A 131 9.66 21.71 -16.91
N PRO A 132 9.48 21.41 -18.18
CA PRO A 132 8.25 21.77 -18.87
C PRO A 132 7.01 21.22 -18.19
N PHE A 133 7.17 20.20 -17.31
CA PHE A 133 6.13 19.61 -16.49
C PHE A 133 5.52 20.52 -15.43
N ALA A 134 6.28 21.44 -14.87
CA ALA A 134 5.78 22.29 -13.78
C ALA A 134 4.67 23.25 -14.23
N THR A 135 4.52 23.47 -15.54
CA THR A 135 3.55 24.42 -16.09
C THR A 135 2.48 23.77 -16.97
N GLU A 136 2.74 22.62 -17.59
CA GLU A 136 1.85 22.02 -18.58
C GLU A 136 1.34 20.61 -18.21
N PHE A 137 2.01 19.92 -17.28
CA PHE A 137 1.63 18.58 -16.82
C PHE A 137 1.45 18.51 -15.32
N ASP A 138 0.21 18.63 -14.88
CA ASP A 138 -0.14 18.33 -13.49
C ASP A 138 -0.38 16.81 -13.33
N VAL A 139 0.64 16.10 -12.84
CA VAL A 139 0.56 14.66 -12.53
C VAL A 139 -0.62 14.37 -11.61
N LEU A 140 -0.92 15.27 -10.68
CA LEU A 140 -1.99 15.11 -9.71
C LEU A 140 -3.36 15.20 -10.40
N GLU A 141 -3.52 16.11 -11.38
CA GLU A 141 -4.74 16.22 -12.18
C GLU A 141 -4.95 14.96 -13.03
N TRP A 142 -3.92 14.43 -13.68
CA TRP A 142 -3.99 13.19 -14.46
C TRP A 142 -4.52 12.01 -13.65
N HIS A 143 -4.10 11.91 -12.39
CA HIS A 143 -4.59 10.88 -11.47
C HIS A 143 -5.90 11.26 -10.78
N GLY A 144 -6.42 12.45 -11.02
CA GLY A 144 -7.66 12.96 -10.45
C GLY A 144 -7.58 13.20 -8.95
N VAL A 145 -6.39 13.54 -8.43
CA VAL A 145 -6.11 13.71 -7.00
C VAL A 145 -7.00 14.77 -6.37
N TYR A 146 -7.25 15.86 -7.08
CA TYR A 146 -8.11 16.97 -6.61
C TYR A 146 -9.55 16.55 -6.37
N ASN A 147 -10.00 15.46 -6.97
CA ASN A 147 -11.36 14.92 -6.84
C ASN A 147 -11.44 13.74 -5.86
N TRP A 148 -10.34 13.40 -5.17
CA TRP A 148 -10.36 12.30 -4.24
C TRP A 148 -11.18 12.64 -3.00
N LYS A 149 -12.08 11.73 -2.64
CA LYS A 149 -12.74 11.74 -1.34
C LYS A 149 -11.83 11.01 -0.35
N LEU A 150 -11.33 11.75 0.64
CA LEU A 150 -10.47 11.22 1.69
C LEU A 150 -11.28 11.02 2.96
N PHE A 151 -10.88 10.04 3.74
CA PHE A 151 -11.34 9.83 5.10
C PHE A 151 -10.16 10.04 6.05
N CYS A 152 -10.42 10.51 7.28
CA CYS A 152 -9.38 10.80 8.26
C CYS A 152 -9.38 9.86 9.46
N GLN A 153 -10.40 9.02 9.55
CA GLN A 153 -10.56 8.08 10.65
C GLN A 153 -11.00 6.72 10.11
N TYR A 154 -10.69 5.68 10.85
CA TYR A 154 -11.11 4.33 10.58
C TYR A 154 -11.44 3.61 11.88
N CYS A 155 -12.26 2.59 11.81
CA CYS A 155 -12.42 1.62 12.88
C CYS A 155 -12.73 0.24 12.30
N SER A 156 -12.67 -0.76 13.15
CA SER A 156 -13.26 -2.06 12.94
C SER A 156 -14.04 -2.44 14.19
N PHE A 157 -14.44 -3.68 14.31
CA PHE A 157 -15.28 -4.14 15.41
C PHE A 157 -14.58 -5.26 16.17
N SER A 158 -14.88 -5.36 17.44
CA SER A 158 -14.42 -6.46 18.30
C SER A 158 -15.51 -6.84 19.32
N ARG A 159 -15.44 -8.08 19.84
CA ARG A 159 -16.26 -8.51 20.96
C ARG A 159 -15.37 -8.73 22.17
N LYS A 160 -15.74 -8.18 23.33
CA LYS A 160 -14.95 -8.33 24.56
C LYS A 160 -14.80 -9.79 25.01
N LYS A 161 -15.81 -10.61 24.73
CA LYS A 161 -15.83 -12.06 25.03
C LYS A 161 -16.69 -12.73 23.96
N GLN A 162 -16.55 -14.05 23.81
CA GLN A 162 -17.42 -14.83 22.93
C GLN A 162 -18.89 -14.61 23.33
N GLY A 163 -19.70 -14.05 22.42
CA GLY A 163 -21.09 -13.65 22.68
C GLY A 163 -21.29 -12.30 23.37
N GLY A 164 -20.22 -11.56 23.71
CA GLY A 164 -20.29 -10.22 24.30
C GLY A 164 -20.75 -9.13 23.32
N GLU A 165 -20.97 -7.93 23.86
CA GLU A 165 -21.35 -6.75 23.10
C GLU A 165 -20.31 -6.41 22.01
N LEU A 166 -20.81 -6.07 20.82
CA LEU A 166 -20.00 -5.60 19.71
C LEU A 166 -19.56 -4.15 19.96
N MET A 167 -18.30 -3.88 19.85
CA MET A 167 -17.71 -2.55 20.07
C MET A 167 -16.93 -2.11 18.84
N ALA A 168 -17.09 -0.84 18.48
CA ALA A 168 -16.17 -0.21 17.54
C ALA A 168 -14.82 0.00 18.25
N SER A 169 -13.74 -0.36 17.57
CA SER A 169 -12.38 -0.31 18.12
C SER A 169 -11.37 -0.03 17.01
N HIS A 170 -10.17 0.36 17.43
CA HIS A 170 -8.99 0.36 16.57
C HIS A 170 -8.17 -0.91 16.88
N PRO A 171 -8.33 -2.00 16.10
CA PRO A 171 -7.54 -3.19 16.33
C PRO A 171 -6.05 -2.87 16.16
N GLU A 172 -5.22 -3.33 17.09
CA GLU A 172 -3.79 -3.05 17.09
C GLU A 172 -3.10 -3.57 15.83
N ASP A 173 -3.52 -4.75 15.37
CA ASP A 173 -3.00 -5.35 14.13
C ASP A 173 -3.28 -4.47 12.92
N LEU A 174 -4.50 -3.94 12.78
CA LEU A 174 -4.87 -3.02 11.71
C LEU A 174 -4.05 -1.72 11.77
N HIS A 175 -3.91 -1.15 12.96
CA HIS A 175 -3.10 0.06 13.15
C HIS A 175 -1.63 -0.18 12.79
N THR A 176 -1.08 -1.33 13.18
CA THR A 176 0.29 -1.74 12.86
C THR A 176 0.49 -1.89 11.36
N SER A 177 -0.42 -2.54 10.64
CA SER A 177 -0.37 -2.70 9.18
C SER A 177 -0.47 -1.37 8.45
N ILE A 178 -1.40 -0.49 8.84
CA ILE A 178 -1.53 0.87 8.27
C ILE A 178 -0.22 1.64 8.42
N ARG A 179 0.34 1.63 9.62
CA ARG A 179 1.60 2.32 9.91
C ARG A 179 2.76 1.73 9.12
N LYS A 180 2.87 0.42 9.04
CA LYS A 180 3.91 -0.30 8.30
C LYS A 180 3.88 0.08 6.81
N ALA A 181 2.72 0.07 6.17
CA ALA A 181 2.55 0.47 4.77
C ALA A 181 2.94 1.94 4.53
N ALA A 182 2.54 2.84 5.44
CA ALA A 182 2.89 4.25 5.37
C ALA A 182 4.40 4.49 5.52
N GLU A 183 5.04 3.83 6.49
CA GLU A 183 6.49 3.93 6.72
C GLU A 183 7.29 3.35 5.55
N TYR A 184 6.85 2.23 4.96
CA TYR A 184 7.51 1.64 3.79
C TYR A 184 7.37 2.53 2.55
N LEU A 185 6.22 3.15 2.33
CA LEU A 185 6.02 4.10 1.23
C LEU A 185 7.04 5.25 1.30
N LEU A 186 7.20 5.85 2.49
CA LEU A 186 8.15 6.93 2.71
C LEU A 186 9.60 6.46 2.59
N TYR A 187 9.90 5.25 3.06
CA TYR A 187 11.22 4.63 2.92
C TYR A 187 11.59 4.46 1.43
N THR A 188 10.68 3.92 0.62
CA THR A 188 10.92 3.68 -0.81
C THR A 188 11.09 4.99 -1.58
N GLU A 189 10.30 6.03 -1.25
CA GLU A 189 10.44 7.36 -1.83
C GLU A 189 11.83 7.96 -1.53
N ASN A 190 12.33 7.81 -0.31
CA ASN A 190 13.65 8.32 0.09
C ASN A 190 14.80 7.51 -0.51
N ASP A 191 14.66 6.19 -0.59
CA ASP A 191 15.68 5.32 -1.20
C ASP A 191 15.87 5.66 -2.69
N LEU A 192 14.78 5.90 -3.42
CA LEU A 192 14.87 6.33 -4.81
C LEU A 192 15.64 7.64 -4.97
N ASN A 193 15.50 8.61 -4.07
CA ASN A 193 16.26 9.87 -4.12
C ASN A 193 17.77 9.60 -4.16
N SER A 194 18.24 8.69 -3.30
CA SER A 194 19.68 8.34 -3.22
C SER A 194 20.23 7.70 -4.51
N TRP A 195 19.36 7.06 -5.27
CA TRP A 195 19.70 6.37 -6.50
C TRP A 195 19.59 7.28 -7.73
N MET A 196 18.61 8.20 -7.75
CA MET A 196 18.36 9.13 -8.85
C MET A 196 19.43 10.19 -8.98
N ASP A 197 19.99 10.70 -7.90
CA ASP A 197 21.08 11.69 -7.90
C ASP A 197 22.33 11.23 -8.65
N LYS A 198 22.45 9.92 -8.91
CA LYS A 198 23.58 9.31 -9.62
C LYS A 198 23.34 9.11 -11.12
N ARG A 199 22.12 9.29 -11.64
CA ARG A 199 21.79 9.07 -13.05
C ARG A 199 21.77 10.37 -13.85
N LYS A 200 22.58 10.37 -14.91
CA LYS A 200 22.61 11.43 -15.93
C LYS A 200 22.13 10.85 -17.27
N ASP A 201 20.94 10.24 -17.29
CA ASP A 201 20.38 9.78 -18.56
C ASP A 201 19.28 10.74 -19.06
N ASP A 202 19.12 10.84 -20.39
CA ASP A 202 18.11 11.68 -21.02
C ASP A 202 16.69 11.10 -20.96
N TYR A 203 16.48 10.08 -20.13
CA TYR A 203 15.19 9.43 -19.98
C TYR A 203 14.30 10.20 -19.02
N TRP A 204 13.09 10.50 -19.45
CA TRP A 204 12.09 11.12 -18.62
C TRP A 204 11.23 10.04 -17.95
N ARG A 205 11.22 10.06 -16.62
CA ARG A 205 10.50 9.06 -15.82
C ARG A 205 9.69 9.74 -14.75
N ILE A 206 8.49 9.22 -14.53
CA ILE A 206 7.68 9.52 -13.36
C ILE A 206 7.53 8.22 -12.57
N PHE A 207 8.08 8.20 -11.39
CA PHE A 207 7.88 7.13 -10.41
C PHE A 207 6.78 7.54 -9.46
N GLN A 208 5.86 6.64 -9.19
CA GLN A 208 4.74 6.86 -8.29
C GLN A 208 4.64 5.70 -7.32
N TRP A 209 4.15 5.96 -6.11
CA TRP A 209 3.94 4.95 -5.10
C TRP A 209 2.52 5.04 -4.55
N ARG A 210 1.90 3.89 -4.39
CA ARG A 210 0.58 3.74 -3.79
C ARG A 210 0.59 2.62 -2.77
N ALA A 211 0.20 2.94 -1.54
CA ALA A 211 0.05 1.94 -0.49
C ALA A 211 -1.39 1.42 -0.47
N LEU A 212 -1.56 0.11 -0.69
CA LEU A 212 -2.83 -0.59 -0.72
C LEU A 212 -3.02 -1.40 0.55
N MET A 213 -4.05 -1.06 1.31
CA MET A 213 -4.56 -1.83 2.43
C MET A 213 -5.63 -2.78 1.89
N VAL A 214 -5.23 -4.01 1.55
CA VAL A 214 -6.17 -4.96 0.93
C VAL A 214 -6.92 -5.70 2.02
N VAL A 215 -8.24 -5.55 2.05
CA VAL A 215 -9.10 -6.13 3.08
C VAL A 215 -9.80 -7.38 2.56
N GLN A 216 -9.83 -8.44 3.37
CA GLN A 216 -10.48 -9.69 3.01
C GLN A 216 -12.00 -9.61 3.11
N ASN A 217 -12.50 -8.91 4.13
CA ASN A 217 -13.94 -8.73 4.37
C ASN A 217 -14.43 -7.36 3.90
N ASP A 218 -15.67 -7.08 4.23
CA ASP A 218 -16.37 -5.88 3.78
C ASP A 218 -15.69 -4.58 4.21
N LEU A 219 -15.73 -3.60 3.32
CA LEU A 219 -15.33 -2.22 3.53
C LEU A 219 -16.56 -1.31 3.47
N TYR A 220 -16.71 -0.44 4.46
CA TYR A 220 -17.79 0.54 4.53
C TYR A 220 -17.25 1.95 4.71
N VAL A 221 -18.07 2.91 4.31
CA VAL A 221 -17.89 4.32 4.67
C VAL A 221 -19.12 4.81 5.41
N LEU A 222 -18.89 5.70 6.38
CA LEU A 222 -19.94 6.46 7.03
C LEU A 222 -20.23 7.71 6.20
N SER A 223 -21.49 7.94 5.91
CA SER A 223 -21.98 9.15 5.26
C SER A 223 -23.29 9.57 5.93
N ASP A 224 -23.70 10.78 5.71
CA ASP A 224 -25.05 11.20 6.06
C ASP A 224 -26.00 10.79 4.94
N ASP A 225 -27.19 10.33 5.32
CA ASP A 225 -28.27 10.11 4.38
C ASP A 225 -28.90 11.47 3.96
N LYS A 226 -29.92 11.41 3.09
CA LYS A 226 -30.63 12.60 2.60
C LYS A 226 -31.34 13.40 3.71
N HIS A 227 -31.48 12.83 4.89
CA HIS A 227 -32.13 13.43 6.06
C HIS A 227 -31.13 13.80 7.17
N GLY A 228 -29.84 13.65 6.92
CA GLY A 228 -28.78 13.90 7.89
C GLY A 228 -28.61 12.78 8.92
N ALA A 229 -29.23 11.62 8.71
CA ALA A 229 -28.98 10.45 9.56
C ALA A 229 -27.73 9.69 9.09
N ALA A 230 -26.98 9.15 10.03
CA ALA A 230 -25.79 8.35 9.72
C ALA A 230 -26.15 7.10 8.92
N ALA A 231 -25.52 6.93 7.76
CA ALA A 231 -25.71 5.81 6.86
C ALA A 231 -24.39 5.09 6.57
N LEU A 232 -24.43 3.75 6.57
CA LEU A 232 -23.30 2.92 6.19
C LEU A 232 -23.43 2.48 4.74
N THR A 233 -22.46 2.85 3.92
CA THR A 233 -22.43 2.45 2.51
C THR A 233 -21.30 1.45 2.30
N LYS A 234 -21.63 0.24 1.81
CA LYS A 234 -20.65 -0.75 1.41
C LYS A 234 -19.97 -0.30 0.12
N ILE A 235 -18.65 -0.37 0.09
CA ILE A 235 -17.83 0.08 -1.03
C ILE A 235 -16.73 -0.94 -1.33
N LYS A 236 -16.11 -0.82 -2.51
CA LYS A 236 -14.98 -1.67 -2.88
C LYS A 236 -13.62 -0.99 -2.69
N HIS A 237 -13.62 0.34 -2.68
CA HIS A 237 -12.40 1.12 -2.58
C HIS A 237 -12.69 2.49 -1.96
N ALA A 238 -11.81 2.93 -1.07
CA ALA A 238 -11.77 4.29 -0.52
C ALA A 238 -10.35 4.67 -0.10
N LYS A 239 -10.15 5.94 0.22
CA LYS A 239 -8.84 6.49 0.58
C LYS A 239 -8.86 7.02 2.00
N LEU A 240 -7.83 6.63 2.77
CA LEU A 240 -7.56 7.14 4.12
C LEU A 240 -6.35 8.07 4.08
N GLU A 241 -6.52 9.30 4.55
CA GLU A 241 -5.38 10.14 4.92
C GLU A 241 -4.89 9.73 6.30
N TYR A 242 -3.63 9.34 6.37
CA TYR A 242 -3.00 8.88 7.60
C TYR A 242 -1.85 9.80 7.99
N ASN A 243 -1.95 10.38 9.18
CA ASN A 243 -0.93 11.26 9.75
C ASN A 243 0.01 10.45 10.63
N LEU A 244 1.32 10.61 10.43
CA LEU A 244 2.35 9.94 11.21
C LEU A 244 3.57 10.82 11.39
N HIS A 245 4.46 10.42 12.29
CA HIS A 245 5.82 10.93 12.35
C HIS A 245 6.76 9.94 11.67
N TYR A 246 7.47 10.40 10.64
CA TYR A 246 8.55 9.64 10.00
C TYR A 246 9.88 10.19 10.51
N GLY A 247 10.55 9.43 11.40
CA GLY A 247 11.55 9.99 12.28
C GLY A 247 10.92 11.09 13.16
N ASP A 248 11.50 12.28 13.16
CA ASP A 248 11.00 13.44 13.90
C ASP A 248 10.10 14.38 13.06
N THR A 249 9.85 14.03 11.79
CA THR A 249 9.10 14.89 10.89
C THR A 249 7.63 14.47 10.83
N PRO A 250 6.69 15.37 11.20
CA PRO A 250 5.26 15.10 10.96
C PRO A 250 4.99 15.06 9.47
N THR A 251 4.28 14.04 9.02
CA THR A 251 3.95 13.84 7.61
C THR A 251 2.58 13.20 7.47
N SER A 252 2.04 13.28 6.26
CA SER A 252 0.77 12.66 5.89
C SER A 252 0.97 11.81 4.64
N VAL A 253 0.25 10.69 4.57
CA VAL A 253 0.19 9.83 3.39
C VAL A 253 -1.24 9.44 3.12
N VAL A 254 -1.57 9.17 1.86
CA VAL A 254 -2.86 8.60 1.49
C VAL A 254 -2.69 7.11 1.21
N LEU A 255 -3.54 6.31 1.86
CA LEU A 255 -3.58 4.86 1.73
C LEU A 255 -4.89 4.47 1.01
N ASP A 256 -4.78 3.60 0.02
CA ASP A 256 -5.93 3.04 -0.70
C ASP A 256 -6.45 1.80 0.06
N PHE A 257 -7.62 1.87 0.69
CA PHE A 257 -8.32 0.71 1.23
C PHE A 257 -9.15 0.07 0.14
N ILE A 258 -8.94 -1.22 -0.11
CA ILE A 258 -9.54 -1.92 -1.23
C ILE A 258 -9.89 -3.37 -0.85
N VAL A 259 -11.06 -3.86 -1.28
CA VAL A 259 -11.40 -5.26 -1.09
C VAL A 259 -10.60 -6.16 -2.04
N GLU A 260 -10.22 -7.37 -1.59
CA GLU A 260 -9.36 -8.31 -2.33
C GLU A 260 -9.78 -8.48 -3.79
N GLU A 261 -11.06 -8.66 -4.04
CA GLU A 261 -11.62 -8.89 -5.38
C GLU A 261 -11.46 -7.71 -6.36
N ALA A 262 -11.31 -6.49 -5.84
CA ALA A 262 -11.21 -5.28 -6.66
C ALA A 262 -9.77 -4.91 -7.04
N VAL A 263 -8.77 -5.54 -6.42
CA VAL A 263 -7.35 -5.19 -6.62
C VAL A 263 -6.89 -5.32 -8.08
N PRO A 264 -7.17 -6.41 -8.80
CA PRO A 264 -6.68 -6.57 -10.17
C PRO A 264 -7.20 -5.48 -11.12
N GLU A 265 -8.47 -5.13 -11.00
CA GLU A 265 -9.08 -4.09 -11.82
C GLU A 265 -8.55 -2.70 -11.46
N PHE A 266 -8.37 -2.42 -10.18
CA PHE A 266 -7.78 -1.17 -9.71
C PHE A 266 -6.37 -0.97 -10.27
N VAL A 267 -5.52 -2.00 -10.21
CA VAL A 267 -4.15 -1.94 -10.74
C VAL A 267 -4.16 -1.68 -12.24
N ARG A 268 -5.01 -2.37 -13.02
CA ARG A 268 -5.16 -2.11 -14.46
C ARG A 268 -5.58 -0.67 -14.76
N GLN A 269 -6.51 -0.12 -13.99
CA GLN A 269 -6.96 1.26 -14.20
C GLN A 269 -5.85 2.29 -13.92
N VAL A 270 -5.03 2.05 -12.92
CA VAL A 270 -3.86 2.90 -12.66
C VAL A 270 -2.83 2.74 -13.79
N GLU A 271 -2.54 1.52 -14.21
CA GLU A 271 -1.62 1.26 -15.33
C GLU A 271 -2.06 1.95 -16.63
N LEU A 272 -3.36 1.92 -16.95
CA LEU A 272 -3.88 2.64 -18.13
C LEU A 272 -3.64 4.15 -18.03
N LYS A 273 -3.77 4.74 -16.86
CA LYS A 273 -3.42 6.16 -16.64
C LYS A 273 -1.94 6.43 -16.80
N ASP A 274 -1.09 5.55 -16.25
CA ASP A 274 0.36 5.63 -16.39
C ASP A 274 0.78 5.57 -17.87
N GLN A 275 0.17 4.68 -18.67
CA GLN A 275 0.42 4.59 -20.11
C GLN A 275 -0.04 5.85 -20.87
N GLN A 276 -1.21 6.40 -20.51
CA GLN A 276 -1.70 7.65 -21.09
C GLN A 276 -0.76 8.82 -20.77
N LEU A 277 -0.32 8.93 -19.52
CA LEU A 277 0.62 9.95 -19.08
C LEU A 277 1.99 9.76 -19.74
N SER A 278 2.51 8.54 -19.85
CA SER A 278 3.74 8.23 -20.57
C SER A 278 3.68 8.66 -22.05
N THR A 279 2.53 8.41 -22.70
CA THR A 279 2.29 8.84 -24.09
C THR A 279 2.27 10.37 -24.23
N ALA A 280 1.62 11.05 -23.29
CA ALA A 280 1.58 12.52 -23.27
C ALA A 280 2.99 13.12 -23.06
N LEU A 281 3.75 12.58 -22.13
CA LEU A 281 5.15 12.91 -21.90
C LEU A 281 6.01 12.75 -23.13
N HIS A 282 5.88 11.63 -23.82
CA HIS A 282 6.66 11.33 -25.02
C HIS A 282 6.38 12.33 -26.13
N ARG A 283 5.12 12.70 -26.36
CA ARG A 283 4.72 13.72 -27.35
C ARG A 283 5.27 15.09 -27.00
N HIS A 284 5.33 15.42 -25.74
CA HIS A 284 5.85 16.71 -25.27
C HIS A 284 7.37 16.82 -25.43
N ARG A 285 8.08 15.69 -25.34
CA ARG A 285 9.53 15.60 -25.50
C ARG A 285 9.98 15.61 -26.98
N ALA A 286 9.12 15.20 -27.91
CA ALA A 286 9.44 15.15 -29.30
C ALA A 286 9.70 16.58 -29.82
N PRO A 287 10.87 16.88 -30.52
CA PRO A 287 11.22 18.19 -31.00
C PRO A 287 10.25 18.68 -32.05
#